data_d378ee3d1f61cc65ed51163511924c0c
#
_entry.id   d378ee3d1f61cc65ed51163511924c0c
#
_cell.length_a   1.000
_cell.length_b   1.000
_cell.length_c   1.000
_cell.angle_alpha   90.00
_cell.angle_beta   90.00
_cell.angle_gamma   90.00
#
_symmetry.space_group_name_H-M   'P 1'
#
loop_
_entity.id
_entity.type
_entity.pdbx_description
1 polymer ?
#
loop_
_entity_poly.entity_id
_entity_poly.type
_entity_poly.pdbx_seq_one_letter_code
_entity_poly.pdbx_strand_id
1 'polypeptide(L)'
;MVETRQIDGRSVTFRQGVGRAPALVCIHGSADNHHVYDRLLDAMPDRERYAINLPGRAGTDGPALASVAEMEAFLSRFLESEVEGDYLVVGHSIGGGVAIEHALASPPDRLKGIVLLATGARLRVHPMILQLFEQAAKSGKIPPLPPFLYEQGVDPAIVDEAAKTRELTPVDSGGVDWRAADSFDRIATVKDAKTPALIIAGTNDALTPPKYAHYLADNISDSELHVIEGAGHMLVMERVAEVSEAIEGFAARF
;
A
#
# COMPACT_ATOMS: atom_id res chain seq x y z
N MET A 1 3.22 -17.37 5.80
CA MET A 1 1.95 -18.15 5.76
C MET A 1 0.78 -17.20 5.86
N VAL A 2 -0.43 -17.63 5.44
CA VAL A 2 -1.64 -16.80 5.60
C VAL A 2 -2.28 -17.18 6.93
N GLU A 3 -2.62 -16.16 7.72
CA GLU A 3 -3.17 -16.27 9.06
C GLU A 3 -4.51 -15.54 9.14
N THR A 4 -5.37 -15.96 10.05
CA THR A 4 -6.59 -15.24 10.41
C THR A 4 -6.66 -15.11 11.93
N ARG A 5 -6.83 -13.87 12.42
CA ARG A 5 -6.91 -13.56 13.85
C ARG A 5 -8.18 -12.75 14.14
N GLN A 6 -8.63 -12.83 15.38
CA GLN A 6 -9.69 -11.95 15.90
C GLN A 6 -9.04 -10.68 16.46
N ILE A 7 -9.27 -9.55 15.79
CA ILE A 7 -8.76 -8.24 16.18
C ILE A 7 -9.95 -7.31 16.35
N ASP A 8 -10.17 -6.83 17.56
CA ASP A 8 -11.28 -5.94 17.91
C ASP A 8 -12.66 -6.50 17.47
N GLY A 9 -12.87 -7.83 17.69
CA GLY A 9 -14.10 -8.53 17.36
C GLY A 9 -14.33 -8.81 15.87
N ARG A 10 -13.30 -8.66 15.03
CA ARG A 10 -13.33 -8.84 13.57
C ARG A 10 -12.32 -9.91 13.16
N SER A 11 -12.71 -10.81 12.26
CA SER A 11 -11.74 -11.69 11.60
C SER A 11 -10.88 -10.86 10.65
N VAL A 12 -9.57 -10.89 10.87
CA VAL A 12 -8.59 -10.20 10.02
C VAL A 12 -7.65 -11.23 9.42
N THR A 13 -7.60 -11.30 8.09
CA THR A 13 -6.71 -12.18 7.34
C THR A 13 -5.51 -11.38 6.83
N PHE A 14 -4.32 -11.93 7.04
CA PHE A 14 -3.07 -11.31 6.61
C PHE A 14 -2.04 -12.40 6.29
N ARG A 15 -1.04 -12.05 5.49
CA ARG A 15 0.14 -12.89 5.28
C ARG A 15 1.21 -12.50 6.28
N GLN A 16 1.80 -13.49 6.97
CA GLN A 16 2.86 -13.30 7.94
C GLN A 16 4.12 -14.08 7.57
N GLY A 17 5.27 -13.54 7.91
CA GLY A 17 6.56 -14.23 7.93
C GLY A 17 7.36 -13.79 9.15
N VAL A 18 7.97 -14.74 9.83
CA VAL A 18 8.86 -14.51 10.97
C VAL A 18 10.25 -14.10 10.48
N GLY A 19 10.91 -13.24 11.21
CA GLY A 19 12.27 -12.80 10.87
C GLY A 19 12.81 -11.73 11.80
N ARG A 20 13.80 -10.97 11.32
CA ARG A 20 14.45 -9.88 12.08
C ARG A 20 13.64 -8.59 12.04
N ALA A 21 13.78 -7.78 13.07
CA ALA A 21 13.24 -6.41 13.15
C ALA A 21 14.07 -5.41 12.28
N PRO A 22 13.51 -4.24 11.97
CA PRO A 22 12.11 -3.87 12.18
C PRO A 22 11.18 -4.69 11.29
N ALA A 23 9.97 -4.98 11.79
CA ALA A 23 8.95 -5.67 11.01
C ALA A 23 8.45 -4.81 9.85
N LEU A 24 8.12 -5.41 8.70
CA LEU A 24 7.45 -4.72 7.60
C LEU A 24 5.95 -4.96 7.69
N VAL A 25 5.16 -3.90 7.80
CA VAL A 25 3.69 -3.98 7.80
C VAL A 25 3.17 -3.34 6.52
N CYS A 26 2.75 -4.18 5.58
CA CYS A 26 2.41 -3.79 4.21
C CYS A 26 0.92 -3.57 4.03
N ILE A 27 0.53 -2.44 3.40
CA ILE A 27 -0.84 -2.04 3.12
C ILE A 27 -1.02 -1.85 1.62
N HIS A 28 -1.95 -2.61 1.04
CA HIS A 28 -2.21 -2.65 -0.39
C HIS A 28 -2.87 -1.38 -0.94
N GLY A 29 -2.91 -1.28 -2.28
CA GLY A 29 -3.57 -0.22 -3.03
C GLY A 29 -5.10 -0.36 -3.14
N SER A 30 -5.74 0.61 -3.82
CA SER A 30 -7.18 0.58 -4.09
C SER A 30 -7.59 -0.64 -4.91
N ALA A 31 -8.71 -1.27 -4.54
CA ALA A 31 -9.26 -2.45 -5.19
C ALA A 31 -8.31 -3.66 -5.23
N ASP A 32 -7.39 -3.74 -4.29
CA ASP A 32 -6.38 -4.80 -4.16
C ASP A 32 -6.49 -5.49 -2.80
N ASN A 33 -5.57 -6.38 -2.50
CA ASN A 33 -5.46 -7.12 -1.24
C ASN A 33 -3.99 -7.49 -0.95
N HIS A 34 -3.72 -8.25 0.12
CA HIS A 34 -2.37 -8.60 0.55
C HIS A 34 -1.50 -9.28 -0.52
N HIS A 35 -2.11 -9.97 -1.48
CA HIS A 35 -1.37 -10.72 -2.50
C HIS A 35 -0.50 -9.83 -3.40
N VAL A 36 -0.77 -8.54 -3.52
CA VAL A 36 0.09 -7.61 -4.26
C VAL A 36 1.53 -7.59 -3.71
N TYR A 37 1.71 -8.00 -2.46
CA TYR A 37 3.01 -8.07 -1.79
C TYR A 37 3.66 -9.45 -1.80
N ASP A 38 3.01 -10.49 -2.35
CA ASP A 38 3.50 -11.87 -2.23
C ASP A 38 4.94 -12.00 -2.73
N ARG A 39 5.24 -11.49 -3.92
CA ARG A 39 6.58 -11.52 -4.52
C ARG A 39 7.60 -10.72 -3.71
N LEU A 40 7.22 -9.53 -3.22
CA LEU A 40 8.09 -8.70 -2.41
C LEU A 40 8.43 -9.36 -1.08
N LEU A 41 7.45 -9.93 -0.39
CA LEU A 41 7.67 -10.62 0.88
C LEU A 41 8.50 -11.90 0.71
N ASP A 42 8.37 -12.60 -0.41
CA ASP A 42 9.20 -13.77 -0.72
C ASP A 42 10.65 -13.40 -1.02
N ALA A 43 10.90 -12.21 -1.57
CA ALA A 43 12.25 -11.68 -1.77
C ALA A 43 12.95 -11.26 -0.47
N MET A 44 12.22 -11.13 0.64
CA MET A 44 12.72 -10.67 1.94
C MET A 44 12.47 -11.71 3.06
N PRO A 45 12.94 -12.98 2.91
CA PRO A 45 12.55 -14.10 3.78
C PRO A 45 13.03 -13.94 5.23
N ASP A 46 14.12 -13.21 5.46
CA ASP A 46 14.76 -13.09 6.77
C ASP A 46 14.19 -11.96 7.63
N ARG A 47 13.21 -11.21 7.10
CA ARG A 47 12.56 -10.08 7.79
C ARG A 47 11.24 -10.50 8.39
N GLU A 48 10.94 -10.01 9.60
CA GLU A 48 9.59 -10.07 10.12
C GLU A 48 8.68 -9.22 9.22
N ARG A 49 7.55 -9.78 8.79
CA ARG A 49 6.73 -9.15 7.75
C ARG A 49 5.28 -9.55 7.83
N TYR A 50 4.43 -8.56 7.58
CA TYR A 50 2.98 -8.68 7.51
C TYR A 50 2.48 -8.00 6.25
N ALA A 51 1.58 -8.64 5.49
CA ALA A 51 0.77 -7.98 4.49
C ALA A 51 -0.69 -8.14 4.89
N ILE A 52 -1.34 -7.02 5.23
CA ILE A 52 -2.69 -7.03 5.81
C ILE A 52 -3.74 -6.80 4.74
N ASN A 53 -4.92 -7.39 4.93
CA ASN A 53 -6.10 -7.02 4.17
C ASN A 53 -6.90 -5.96 4.91
N LEU A 54 -7.20 -4.87 4.24
CA LEU A 54 -8.23 -3.94 4.72
C LEU A 54 -9.60 -4.64 4.75
N PRO A 55 -10.55 -4.20 5.60
CA PRO A 55 -11.86 -4.81 5.71
C PRO A 55 -12.62 -4.92 4.39
N GLY A 56 -13.47 -5.96 4.31
CA GLY A 56 -14.35 -6.21 3.17
C GLY A 56 -13.70 -6.93 2.00
N ARG A 57 -12.56 -7.63 2.22
CA ARG A 57 -11.86 -8.39 1.16
C ARG A 57 -11.00 -9.52 1.70
N ALA A 58 -10.74 -10.52 0.83
CA ALA A 58 -9.74 -11.57 1.03
C ALA A 58 -9.73 -12.18 2.46
N GLY A 59 -10.92 -12.43 3.03
CA GLY A 59 -11.08 -13.04 4.35
C GLY A 59 -11.03 -12.09 5.55
N THR A 60 -10.90 -10.77 5.34
CA THR A 60 -11.07 -9.78 6.42
C THR A 60 -12.51 -9.27 6.47
N ASP A 61 -13.15 -9.45 7.61
CA ASP A 61 -14.56 -9.12 7.83
C ASP A 61 -14.85 -7.61 7.84
N GLY A 62 -16.12 -7.28 7.61
CA GLY A 62 -16.68 -5.94 7.69
C GLY A 62 -16.80 -5.25 6.34
N PRO A 63 -17.42 -4.06 6.30
CA PRO A 63 -17.48 -3.24 5.10
C PRO A 63 -16.11 -2.63 4.78
N ALA A 64 -15.87 -2.30 3.51
CA ALA A 64 -14.74 -1.48 3.11
C ALA A 64 -14.77 -0.12 3.83
N LEU A 65 -13.59 0.40 4.16
CA LEU A 65 -13.44 1.65 4.91
C LEU A 65 -13.52 2.86 3.96
N ALA A 66 -14.29 3.85 4.33
CA ALA A 66 -14.66 4.95 3.45
C ALA A 66 -13.63 6.10 3.39
N SER A 67 -12.62 6.07 4.27
CA SER A 67 -11.59 7.09 4.32
C SER A 67 -10.22 6.52 4.70
N VAL A 68 -9.16 7.22 4.33
CA VAL A 68 -7.79 6.86 4.73
C VAL A 68 -7.62 6.94 6.26
N ALA A 69 -8.31 7.84 6.94
CA ALA A 69 -8.30 7.92 8.41
C ALA A 69 -8.93 6.68 9.08
N GLU A 70 -10.01 6.12 8.52
CA GLU A 70 -10.57 4.86 9.00
C GLU A 70 -9.63 3.67 8.73
N MET A 71 -8.92 3.68 7.59
CA MET A 71 -7.92 2.67 7.25
C MET A 71 -6.72 2.75 8.21
N GLU A 72 -6.28 3.94 8.56
CA GLU A 72 -5.23 4.16 9.56
C GLU A 72 -5.66 3.66 10.95
N ALA A 73 -6.87 4.00 11.39
CA ALA A 73 -7.39 3.52 12.67
C ALA A 73 -7.49 1.97 12.72
N PHE A 74 -7.77 1.32 11.59
CA PHE A 74 -7.72 -0.14 11.48
C PHE A 74 -6.27 -0.65 11.55
N LEU A 75 -5.32 -0.01 10.84
CA LEU A 75 -3.90 -0.33 10.92
C LEU A 75 -3.38 -0.24 12.35
N SER A 76 -3.70 0.84 13.07
CA SER A 76 -3.26 1.05 14.46
C SER A 76 -3.71 -0.09 15.37
N ARG A 77 -4.96 -0.55 15.26
CA ARG A 77 -5.45 -1.72 16.01
C ARG A 77 -4.74 -3.02 15.64
N PHE A 78 -4.42 -3.21 14.36
CA PHE A 78 -3.62 -4.36 13.92
C PHE A 78 -2.23 -4.33 14.55
N LEU A 79 -1.55 -3.19 14.51
CA LEU A 79 -0.21 -2.99 15.06
C LEU A 79 -0.16 -3.22 16.57
N GLU A 80 -1.17 -2.78 17.30
CA GLU A 80 -1.31 -3.01 18.75
C GLU A 80 -1.51 -4.49 19.10
N SER A 81 -2.21 -5.25 18.25
CA SER A 81 -2.55 -6.65 18.48
C SER A 81 -1.45 -7.62 18.04
N GLU A 82 -0.82 -7.38 16.89
CA GLU A 82 -0.01 -8.39 16.20
C GLU A 82 1.48 -8.06 16.11
N VAL A 83 1.89 -6.80 16.32
CA VAL A 83 3.28 -6.38 16.15
C VAL A 83 3.87 -5.92 17.48
N GLU A 84 4.81 -6.69 18.04
CA GLU A 84 5.39 -6.37 19.35
C GLU A 84 6.58 -5.41 19.28
N GLY A 85 7.43 -5.56 18.27
CA GLY A 85 8.71 -4.85 18.13
C GLY A 85 8.64 -3.56 17.31
N ASP A 86 9.81 -3.09 16.91
CA ASP A 86 9.98 -2.00 15.96
C ASP A 86 9.45 -2.38 14.58
N TYR A 87 8.84 -1.43 13.87
CA TYR A 87 8.24 -1.69 12.56
C TYR A 87 8.40 -0.53 11.58
N LEU A 88 8.28 -0.85 10.30
CA LEU A 88 8.09 0.06 9.18
C LEU A 88 6.69 -0.17 8.60
N VAL A 89 5.99 0.90 8.26
CA VAL A 89 4.74 0.81 7.49
C VAL A 89 5.07 0.96 6.00
N VAL A 90 4.74 -0.05 5.20
CA VAL A 90 4.97 -0.08 3.75
C VAL A 90 3.64 0.07 3.04
N GLY A 91 3.42 1.20 2.37
CA GLY A 91 2.14 1.49 1.72
C GLY A 91 2.26 1.65 0.21
N HIS A 92 1.45 0.91 -0.55
CA HIS A 92 1.31 1.07 -2.00
C HIS A 92 0.08 1.92 -2.34
N SER A 93 0.24 2.93 -3.17
CA SER A 93 -0.88 3.78 -3.65
C SER A 93 -1.68 4.37 -2.46
N ILE A 94 -2.98 4.07 -2.30
CA ILE A 94 -3.76 4.52 -1.12
C ILE A 94 -3.16 4.02 0.19
N GLY A 95 -2.54 2.83 0.20
CA GLY A 95 -1.80 2.33 1.36
C GLY A 95 -0.66 3.26 1.78
N GLY A 96 -0.02 3.95 0.82
CA GLY A 96 0.94 5.03 1.12
C GLY A 96 0.27 6.24 1.79
N GLY A 97 -0.97 6.56 1.41
CA GLY A 97 -1.79 7.54 2.12
C GLY A 97 -2.05 7.13 3.58
N VAL A 98 -2.31 5.83 3.82
CA VAL A 98 -2.47 5.29 5.19
C VAL A 98 -1.17 5.40 5.98
N ALA A 99 -0.01 5.10 5.37
CA ALA A 99 1.29 5.25 6.01
C ALA A 99 1.59 6.72 6.39
N ILE A 100 1.25 7.68 5.52
CA ILE A 100 1.37 9.12 5.80
C ILE A 100 0.44 9.52 6.96
N GLU A 101 -0.82 9.07 6.95
CA GLU A 101 -1.78 9.35 8.02
C GLU A 101 -1.27 8.82 9.37
N HIS A 102 -0.75 7.58 9.38
CA HIS A 102 -0.16 6.97 10.57
C HIS A 102 1.05 7.76 11.10
N ALA A 103 1.94 8.21 10.23
CA ALA A 103 3.08 9.04 10.61
C ALA A 103 2.67 10.42 11.18
N LEU A 104 1.53 10.96 10.76
CA LEU A 104 0.97 12.23 11.26
C LEU A 104 0.16 12.10 12.55
N ALA A 105 -0.35 10.90 12.86
CA ALA A 105 -1.20 10.63 14.03
C ALA A 105 -0.47 10.50 15.37
N SER A 106 0.77 10.99 15.49
CA SER A 106 1.62 10.81 16.68
C SER A 106 1.90 9.34 16.99
N PRO A 107 2.55 8.63 16.06
CA PRO A 107 2.77 7.20 16.18
C PRO A 107 3.66 6.86 17.39
N PRO A 108 3.58 5.62 17.92
CA PRO A 108 4.47 5.18 18.99
C PRO A 108 5.94 5.16 18.53
N ASP A 109 6.87 5.27 19.46
CA ASP A 109 8.33 5.23 19.22
C ASP A 109 8.79 3.98 18.44
N ARG A 110 7.97 2.94 18.41
CA ARG A 110 8.20 1.71 17.63
C ARG A 110 8.10 1.89 16.11
N LEU A 111 7.41 2.94 15.61
CA LEU A 111 7.43 3.28 14.18
C LEU A 111 8.79 3.87 13.83
N LYS A 112 9.63 3.13 13.11
CA LYS A 112 10.98 3.56 12.72
C LYS A 112 11.00 4.30 11.38
N GLY A 113 10.05 3.99 10.50
CA GLY A 113 9.97 4.65 9.19
C GLY A 113 8.71 4.29 8.43
N ILE A 114 8.45 5.02 7.36
CA ILE A 114 7.40 4.72 6.37
C ILE A 114 8.03 4.50 4.99
N VAL A 115 7.51 3.54 4.25
CA VAL A 115 7.89 3.26 2.86
C VAL A 115 6.70 3.56 1.96
N LEU A 116 6.87 4.51 1.06
CA LEU A 116 5.84 5.10 0.22
C LEU A 116 6.05 4.64 -1.23
N LEU A 117 5.28 3.64 -1.67
CA LEU A 117 5.38 3.04 -2.99
C LEU A 117 4.29 3.59 -3.92
N ALA A 118 4.67 4.24 -5.02
CA ALA A 118 3.74 4.75 -6.04
C ALA A 118 2.54 5.52 -5.42
N THR A 119 2.82 6.57 -4.65
CA THR A 119 1.82 7.32 -3.89
C THR A 119 2.10 8.83 -3.89
N GLY A 120 1.35 9.59 -3.10
CA GLY A 120 1.50 11.04 -2.98
C GLY A 120 0.82 11.61 -1.75
N ALA A 121 1.17 12.86 -1.40
CA ALA A 121 0.50 13.60 -0.31
C ALA A 121 -0.97 13.92 -0.62
N ARG A 122 -1.39 13.81 -1.88
CA ARG A 122 -2.77 13.92 -2.35
C ARG A 122 -2.97 12.96 -3.51
N LEU A 123 -4.05 12.19 -3.43
CA LEU A 123 -4.42 11.25 -4.48
C LEU A 123 -5.67 11.78 -5.20
N ARG A 124 -5.54 12.08 -6.49
CA ARG A 124 -6.66 12.49 -7.34
C ARG A 124 -6.95 11.38 -8.34
N VAL A 125 -8.16 10.85 -8.24
CA VAL A 125 -8.60 9.76 -9.11
C VAL A 125 -9.24 10.33 -10.37
N HIS A 126 -8.81 9.85 -11.53
CA HIS A 126 -9.43 10.27 -12.77
C HIS A 126 -10.91 9.87 -12.82
N PRO A 127 -11.85 10.75 -13.19
CA PRO A 127 -13.29 10.47 -13.17
C PRO A 127 -13.69 9.18 -13.90
N MET A 128 -12.97 8.80 -14.96
CA MET A 128 -13.21 7.54 -15.67
C MET A 128 -13.02 6.30 -14.78
N ILE A 129 -12.09 6.33 -13.84
CA ILE A 129 -11.87 5.21 -12.91
C ILE A 129 -13.05 5.10 -11.96
N LEU A 130 -13.51 6.22 -11.40
CA LEU A 130 -14.69 6.25 -10.53
C LEU A 130 -15.92 5.72 -11.27
N GLN A 131 -16.18 6.19 -12.49
CA GLN A 131 -17.28 5.72 -13.33
C GLN A 131 -17.18 4.22 -13.66
N LEU A 132 -15.95 3.73 -13.95
CA LEU A 132 -15.70 2.32 -14.21
C LEU A 132 -16.13 1.44 -13.03
N PHE A 133 -15.76 1.82 -11.80
CA PHE A 133 -16.14 1.08 -10.60
C PHE A 133 -17.62 1.23 -10.25
N GLU A 134 -18.26 2.36 -10.51
CA GLU A 134 -19.71 2.50 -10.40
C GLU A 134 -20.49 1.59 -11.36
N GLN A 135 -20.01 1.44 -12.60
CA GLN A 135 -20.59 0.52 -13.57
C GLN A 135 -20.33 -0.94 -13.19
N ALA A 136 -19.12 -1.21 -12.70
CA ALA A 136 -18.73 -2.53 -12.23
C ALA A 136 -19.60 -3.00 -11.05
N ALA A 137 -19.88 -2.13 -10.08
CA ALA A 137 -20.77 -2.41 -8.95
C ALA A 137 -22.19 -2.79 -9.42
N LYS A 138 -22.71 -2.14 -10.48
CA LYS A 138 -24.03 -2.47 -11.06
C LYS A 138 -24.04 -3.81 -11.78
N SER A 139 -22.92 -4.21 -12.38
CA SER A 139 -22.79 -5.46 -13.16
C SER A 139 -22.30 -6.65 -12.34
N GLY A 140 -21.75 -6.40 -11.14
CA GLY A 140 -21.08 -7.41 -10.30
C GLY A 140 -19.77 -7.95 -10.90
N LYS A 141 -19.22 -7.30 -11.95
CA LYS A 141 -18.00 -7.75 -12.62
C LYS A 141 -16.82 -6.87 -12.24
N ILE A 142 -15.75 -7.50 -11.77
CA ILE A 142 -14.48 -6.83 -11.48
C ILE A 142 -13.89 -6.30 -12.79
N PRO A 143 -13.62 -5.00 -12.91
CA PRO A 143 -13.02 -4.47 -14.13
C PRO A 143 -11.55 -4.92 -14.23
N PRO A 144 -11.04 -5.21 -15.43
CA PRO A 144 -9.62 -5.48 -15.61
C PRO A 144 -8.80 -4.24 -15.23
N LEU A 145 -7.59 -4.47 -14.73
CA LEU A 145 -6.63 -3.37 -14.55
C LEU A 145 -6.24 -2.81 -15.91
N PRO A 146 -6.29 -1.49 -16.09
CA PRO A 146 -5.83 -0.87 -17.33
C PRO A 146 -4.34 -1.18 -17.58
N PRO A 147 -3.94 -1.51 -18.82
CA PRO A 147 -2.54 -1.82 -19.15
C PRO A 147 -1.54 -0.72 -18.77
N PHE A 148 -1.97 0.55 -18.75
CA PHE A 148 -1.12 1.68 -18.39
C PHE A 148 -0.72 1.74 -16.90
N LEU A 149 -1.23 0.82 -16.07
CA LEU A 149 -0.79 0.67 -14.68
C LEU A 149 0.54 -0.07 -14.56
N TYR A 150 0.88 -0.83 -15.58
CA TYR A 150 2.11 -1.60 -15.63
C TYR A 150 3.18 -0.90 -16.46
N GLU A 151 4.43 -1.32 -16.27
CA GLU A 151 5.50 -0.94 -17.16
C GLU A 151 5.26 -1.44 -18.59
N GLN A 152 5.88 -0.78 -19.57
CA GLN A 152 5.82 -1.24 -20.94
C GLN A 152 6.59 -2.57 -21.09
N GLY A 153 5.89 -3.61 -21.57
CA GLY A 153 6.48 -4.93 -21.75
C GLY A 153 6.56 -5.78 -20.48
N VAL A 154 5.75 -5.44 -19.45
CA VAL A 154 5.60 -6.26 -18.24
C VAL A 154 5.37 -7.73 -18.60
N ASP A 155 5.95 -8.64 -17.82
CA ASP A 155 5.71 -10.08 -17.95
C ASP A 155 4.20 -10.36 -17.82
N PRO A 156 3.54 -10.96 -18.84
CA PRO A 156 2.13 -11.32 -18.78
C PRO A 156 1.75 -12.14 -17.54
N ALA A 157 2.66 -12.95 -17.02
CA ALA A 157 2.43 -13.72 -15.79
C ALA A 157 2.14 -12.84 -14.57
N ILE A 158 2.73 -11.65 -14.49
CA ILE A 158 2.45 -10.67 -13.43
C ILE A 158 1.03 -10.13 -13.55
N VAL A 159 0.61 -9.80 -14.77
CA VAL A 159 -0.74 -9.29 -15.06
C VAL A 159 -1.80 -10.35 -14.72
N ASP A 160 -1.57 -11.61 -15.13
CA ASP A 160 -2.46 -12.72 -14.85
C ASP A 160 -2.56 -13.04 -13.36
N GLU A 161 -1.44 -12.96 -12.62
CA GLU A 161 -1.41 -13.12 -11.17
C GLU A 161 -2.21 -12.02 -10.48
N ALA A 162 -1.98 -10.76 -10.83
CA ALA A 162 -2.72 -9.63 -10.30
C ALA A 162 -4.23 -9.72 -10.60
N ALA A 163 -4.61 -10.14 -11.80
CA ALA A 163 -6.01 -10.34 -12.18
C ALA A 163 -6.68 -11.40 -11.28
N LYS A 164 -6.01 -12.54 -11.09
CA LYS A 164 -6.50 -13.66 -10.27
C LYS A 164 -6.70 -13.27 -8.80
N THR A 165 -5.71 -12.62 -8.21
CA THR A 165 -5.74 -12.28 -6.78
C THR A 165 -6.77 -11.19 -6.48
N ARG A 166 -7.01 -10.29 -7.43
CA ARG A 166 -8.04 -9.25 -7.31
C ARG A 166 -9.47 -9.78 -7.26
N GLU A 167 -9.73 -10.99 -7.75
CA GLU A 167 -11.04 -11.65 -7.60
C GLU A 167 -11.45 -11.84 -6.13
N LEU A 168 -10.48 -11.81 -5.21
CA LEU A 168 -10.70 -11.86 -3.76
C LEU A 168 -11.15 -10.50 -3.16
N THR A 169 -11.19 -9.45 -3.96
CA THR A 169 -11.63 -8.11 -3.57
C THR A 169 -12.96 -7.79 -4.23
N PRO A 170 -14.08 -7.75 -3.49
CA PRO A 170 -15.39 -7.40 -4.06
C PRO A 170 -15.36 -6.04 -4.77
N VAL A 171 -16.11 -5.94 -5.86
CA VAL A 171 -16.19 -4.70 -6.67
C VAL A 171 -16.61 -3.49 -5.83
N ASP A 172 -17.57 -3.69 -4.92
CA ASP A 172 -18.06 -2.61 -4.04
C ASP A 172 -16.94 -2.10 -3.13
N SER A 173 -16.11 -3.00 -2.59
CA SER A 173 -14.95 -2.62 -1.78
C SER A 173 -13.94 -1.79 -2.60
N GLY A 174 -13.65 -2.21 -3.82
CA GLY A 174 -12.80 -1.45 -4.73
C GLY A 174 -13.34 -0.06 -5.04
N GLY A 175 -14.64 0.08 -5.26
CA GLY A 175 -15.29 1.37 -5.48
C GLY A 175 -15.22 2.31 -4.27
N VAL A 176 -15.30 1.77 -3.06
CA VAL A 176 -15.10 2.53 -1.81
C VAL A 176 -13.67 3.04 -1.71
N ASP A 177 -12.67 2.17 -1.98
CA ASP A 177 -11.25 2.53 -1.91
C ASP A 177 -10.91 3.68 -2.87
N TRP A 178 -11.41 3.64 -4.12
CA TRP A 178 -11.13 4.69 -5.09
C TRP A 178 -11.72 6.04 -4.67
N ARG A 179 -12.89 6.06 -4.03
CA ARG A 179 -13.48 7.29 -3.46
C ARG A 179 -12.68 7.78 -2.25
N ALA A 180 -12.23 6.87 -1.39
CA ALA A 180 -11.36 7.21 -0.27
C ALA A 180 -10.03 7.81 -0.76
N ALA A 181 -9.43 7.23 -1.80
CA ALA A 181 -8.23 7.77 -2.43
C ALA A 181 -8.46 9.18 -2.99
N ASP A 182 -9.56 9.39 -3.74
CA ASP A 182 -9.87 10.70 -4.33
C ASP A 182 -10.07 11.82 -3.29
N SER A 183 -10.53 11.45 -2.09
CA SER A 183 -10.75 12.38 -0.97
C SER A 183 -9.47 12.66 -0.16
N PHE A 184 -8.42 11.86 -0.32
CA PHE A 184 -7.18 12.00 0.46
C PHE A 184 -6.38 13.23 0.05
N ASP A 185 -6.11 14.13 1.02
CA ASP A 185 -5.30 15.34 0.83
C ASP A 185 -4.55 15.69 2.12
N ARG A 186 -3.22 15.59 2.08
CA ARG A 186 -2.27 15.97 3.14
C ARG A 186 -1.20 16.93 2.63
N ILE A 187 -1.46 17.62 1.51
CA ILE A 187 -0.53 18.61 0.93
C ILE A 187 -0.06 19.62 1.96
N ALA A 188 -0.96 20.15 2.78
CA ALA A 188 -0.61 21.19 3.75
C ALA A 188 0.15 20.64 4.98
N THR A 189 -0.04 19.38 5.34
CA THR A 189 0.38 18.79 6.62
C THR A 189 1.48 17.73 6.50
N VAL A 190 1.75 17.17 5.32
CA VAL A 190 2.75 16.10 5.15
C VAL A 190 4.15 16.52 5.66
N LYS A 191 4.49 17.80 5.62
CA LYS A 191 5.72 18.37 6.18
C LYS A 191 5.84 18.25 7.70
N ASP A 192 4.73 17.99 8.38
CA ASP A 192 4.70 17.81 9.84
C ASP A 192 5.06 16.37 10.26
N ALA A 193 5.12 15.44 9.31
CA ALA A 193 5.61 14.09 9.52
C ALA A 193 7.10 14.13 9.93
N LYS A 194 7.41 13.53 11.09
CA LYS A 194 8.78 13.46 11.62
C LYS A 194 9.42 12.09 11.45
N THR A 195 8.62 11.12 11.03
CA THR A 195 9.05 9.75 10.77
C THR A 195 9.90 9.72 9.50
N PRO A 196 11.07 9.06 9.52
CA PRO A 196 11.86 8.82 8.31
C PRO A 196 11.06 8.18 7.20
N ALA A 197 11.29 8.56 5.96
CA ALA A 197 10.53 8.05 4.82
C ALA A 197 11.44 7.56 3.67
N LEU A 198 11.14 6.36 3.16
CA LEU A 198 11.63 5.90 1.87
C LEU A 198 10.51 6.07 0.84
N ILE A 199 10.79 6.77 -0.25
CA ILE A 199 9.83 7.07 -1.31
C ILE A 199 10.30 6.38 -2.58
N ILE A 200 9.46 5.52 -3.17
CA ILE A 200 9.79 4.80 -4.40
C ILE A 200 8.70 5.05 -5.44
N ALA A 201 9.11 5.50 -6.62
CA ALA A 201 8.22 5.82 -7.73
C ALA A 201 8.74 5.26 -9.06
N GLY A 202 7.84 4.95 -9.98
CA GLY A 202 8.19 4.56 -11.35
C GLY A 202 8.10 5.75 -12.32
N THR A 203 9.05 5.87 -13.28
CA THR A 203 9.01 6.97 -14.27
C THR A 203 7.79 6.88 -15.19
N ASN A 204 7.22 5.70 -15.38
CA ASN A 204 6.05 5.44 -16.23
C ASN A 204 4.73 5.32 -15.44
N ASP A 205 4.73 5.65 -14.15
CA ASP A 205 3.49 5.65 -13.36
C ASP A 205 2.52 6.74 -13.83
N ALA A 206 1.41 6.29 -14.43
CA ALA A 206 0.38 7.20 -14.96
C ALA A 206 -0.65 7.63 -13.90
N LEU A 207 -0.73 6.93 -12.74
CA LEU A 207 -1.66 7.29 -11.66
C LEU A 207 -1.04 8.26 -10.65
N THR A 208 0.17 7.95 -10.21
CA THR A 208 0.94 8.80 -9.28
C THR A 208 2.29 9.15 -9.90
N PRO A 209 2.31 10.04 -10.91
CA PRO A 209 3.52 10.40 -11.63
C PRO A 209 4.66 10.83 -10.70
N PRO A 210 5.94 10.73 -11.12
CA PRO A 210 7.12 11.03 -10.29
C PRO A 210 7.08 12.38 -9.56
N LYS A 211 6.37 13.37 -10.09
CA LYS A 211 6.17 14.65 -9.42
C LYS A 211 5.52 14.55 -8.03
N TYR A 212 4.73 13.48 -7.77
CA TYR A 212 4.12 13.24 -6.48
C TYR A 212 5.17 12.76 -5.48
N ALA A 213 6.07 11.88 -5.92
CA ALA A 213 7.19 11.40 -5.12
C ALA A 213 8.20 12.52 -4.82
N HIS A 214 8.53 13.35 -5.82
CA HIS A 214 9.36 14.55 -5.61
C HIS A 214 8.74 15.49 -4.58
N TYR A 215 7.41 15.74 -4.67
CA TYR A 215 6.73 16.57 -3.69
C TYR A 215 6.86 16.01 -2.26
N LEU A 216 6.71 14.69 -2.09
CA LEU A 216 6.91 14.05 -0.79
C LEU A 216 8.35 14.21 -0.29
N ALA A 217 9.34 13.99 -1.16
CA ALA A 217 10.76 14.13 -0.83
C ALA A 217 11.14 15.58 -0.45
N ASP A 218 10.57 16.56 -1.12
CA ASP A 218 10.80 17.98 -0.84
C ASP A 218 10.16 18.44 0.48
N ASN A 219 9.17 17.72 1.00
CA ASN A 219 8.39 18.13 2.17
C ASN A 219 8.58 17.26 3.42
N ILE A 220 9.05 16.02 3.31
CA ILE A 220 9.38 15.17 4.47
C ILE A 220 10.86 15.31 4.77
N SER A 221 11.19 15.85 5.95
CA SER A 221 12.53 16.31 6.30
C SER A 221 13.62 15.22 6.34
N ASP A 222 13.25 13.97 6.70
CA ASP A 222 14.16 12.80 6.66
C ASP A 222 13.60 11.82 5.64
N SER A 223 13.90 12.06 4.37
CA SER A 223 13.38 11.22 3.27
C SER A 223 14.47 10.83 2.28
N GLU A 224 14.33 9.62 1.74
CA GLU A 224 15.11 9.07 0.64
C GLU A 224 14.18 8.86 -0.56
N LEU A 225 14.57 9.30 -1.76
CA LEU A 225 13.79 9.15 -2.98
C LEU A 225 14.51 8.22 -3.96
N HIS A 226 13.83 7.16 -4.38
CA HIS A 226 14.25 6.25 -5.44
C HIS A 226 13.25 6.30 -6.59
N VAL A 227 13.69 6.74 -7.76
CA VAL A 227 12.88 6.75 -8.99
C VAL A 227 13.38 5.64 -9.90
N ILE A 228 12.55 4.63 -10.12
CA ILE A 228 12.88 3.44 -10.93
C ILE A 228 12.50 3.72 -12.38
N GLU A 229 13.50 3.70 -13.25
CA GLU A 229 13.31 3.96 -14.68
C GLU A 229 12.47 2.87 -15.35
N GLY A 230 11.45 3.28 -16.10
CA GLY A 230 10.55 2.38 -16.83
C GLY A 230 9.44 1.76 -16.00
N ALA A 231 9.53 1.73 -14.66
CA ALA A 231 8.53 1.12 -13.81
C ALA A 231 7.17 1.83 -13.89
N GLY A 232 6.09 1.06 -13.82
CA GLY A 232 4.71 1.53 -13.77
C GLY A 232 4.20 1.75 -12.34
N HIS A 233 2.87 1.83 -12.21
CA HIS A 233 2.21 1.96 -10.89
C HIS A 233 2.34 0.70 -10.04
N MET A 234 2.38 -0.48 -10.70
CA MET A 234 2.47 -1.78 -10.02
C MET A 234 3.91 -2.19 -9.71
N LEU A 235 4.82 -1.22 -9.51
CA LEU A 235 6.26 -1.45 -9.26
C LEU A 235 6.54 -2.46 -8.14
N VAL A 236 5.64 -2.60 -7.17
CA VAL A 236 5.72 -3.59 -6.10
C VAL A 236 5.68 -5.04 -6.61
N MET A 237 5.10 -5.27 -7.78
CA MET A 237 5.05 -6.56 -8.47
C MET A 237 6.05 -6.65 -9.63
N GLU A 238 6.32 -5.53 -10.30
CA GLU A 238 7.15 -5.46 -11.52
C GLU A 238 8.64 -5.40 -11.22
N ARG A 239 9.03 -4.69 -10.16
CA ARG A 239 10.41 -4.33 -9.81
C ARG A 239 10.80 -4.83 -8.41
N VAL A 240 10.44 -6.08 -8.13
CA VAL A 240 10.62 -6.68 -6.80
C VAL A 240 12.05 -6.57 -6.29
N ALA A 241 13.06 -6.84 -7.13
CA ALA A 241 14.45 -6.80 -6.73
C ALA A 241 14.88 -5.38 -6.31
N GLU A 242 14.58 -4.37 -7.13
CA GLU A 242 14.93 -2.98 -6.87
C GLU A 242 14.18 -2.43 -5.63
N VAL A 243 12.90 -2.77 -5.50
CA VAL A 243 12.07 -2.36 -4.36
C VAL A 243 12.54 -3.03 -3.06
N SER A 244 12.82 -4.34 -3.08
CA SER A 244 13.29 -5.05 -1.89
C SER A 244 14.69 -4.59 -1.44
N GLU A 245 15.61 -4.33 -2.37
CA GLU A 245 16.93 -3.78 -2.07
C GLU A 245 16.84 -2.41 -1.40
N ALA A 246 16.01 -1.51 -1.94
CA ALA A 246 15.80 -0.18 -1.37
C ALA A 246 15.19 -0.26 0.04
N ILE A 247 14.19 -1.13 0.25
CA ILE A 247 13.57 -1.33 1.57
C ILE A 247 14.57 -1.91 2.57
N GLU A 248 15.37 -2.91 2.17
CA GLU A 248 16.41 -3.50 3.04
C GLU A 248 17.48 -2.47 3.42
N GLY A 249 17.94 -1.64 2.46
CA GLY A 249 18.87 -0.54 2.72
C GLY A 249 18.32 0.46 3.72
N PHE A 250 17.07 0.88 3.55
CA PHE A 250 16.39 1.79 4.46
C PHE A 250 16.18 1.18 5.86
N ALA A 251 15.70 -0.07 5.92
CA ALA A 251 15.47 -0.77 7.18
C ALA A 251 16.75 -1.05 7.98
N ALA A 252 17.92 -1.08 7.32
CA ALA A 252 19.22 -1.24 7.99
C ALA A 252 19.66 0.00 8.81
N ARG A 253 18.92 1.12 8.72
CA ARG A 253 19.15 2.33 9.54
C ARG A 253 18.70 2.13 10.99
N PHE A 254 17.89 1.12 11.25
CA PHE A 254 17.19 0.87 12.51
C PHE A 254 17.49 -0.57 13.01
#